data_9a9332068ccc264bfd66b072fc8ceed3
#
_entry.id   9a9332068ccc264bfd66b072fc8ceed3
#
_cell.length_a   1.000
_cell.length_b   1.000
_cell.length_c   1.000
_cell.angle_alpha   90.00
_cell.angle_beta   90.00
_cell.angle_gamma   90.00
#
_symmetry.space_group_name_H-M   'P 1'
#
loop_
_entity.id
_entity.type
_entity.pdbx_description
1 polymer ?
#
loop_
_entity_poly.entity_id
_entity_poly.type
_entity_poly.pdbx_seq_one_letter_code
_entity_poly.pdbx_strand_id
1 'polypeptide(L)'
;MSSTEKRIMDFLASWTEGVIKIGQEFLSDRDYVNCAKDFLSQHYAFDETEVLFKPTFTREVVFRNTKEKALSYFVKGQIDEDKGFALKPWEKIDLEKCHILQEKDFIGVMGSLLFKPIDVDEITK
;
A
#
# COMPACT_ATOMS: atom_id res chain seq x y z
N MET A 1 -23.35 9.63 -2.45
CA MET A 1 -21.88 9.62 -2.69
C MET A 1 -21.60 10.23 -4.06
N SER A 2 -20.71 11.19 -4.13
CA SER A 2 -20.35 11.82 -5.39
C SER A 2 -19.54 10.84 -6.27
N SER A 3 -19.46 11.15 -7.56
CA SER A 3 -18.64 10.38 -8.50
C SER A 3 -17.17 10.35 -8.07
N THR A 4 -16.64 11.46 -7.58
CA THR A 4 -15.27 11.57 -7.09
C THR A 4 -15.07 10.69 -5.85
N GLU A 5 -15.98 10.76 -4.89
CA GLU A 5 -15.90 9.95 -3.68
C GLU A 5 -15.91 8.45 -4.03
N LYS A 6 -16.79 8.05 -4.96
CA LYS A 6 -16.85 6.65 -5.38
C LYS A 6 -15.54 6.19 -6.01
N ARG A 7 -14.94 7.00 -6.86
CA ARG A 7 -13.64 6.67 -7.48
C ARG A 7 -12.55 6.49 -6.43
N ILE A 8 -12.53 7.36 -5.42
CA ILE A 8 -11.55 7.28 -4.33
C ILE A 8 -11.79 6.03 -3.49
N MET A 9 -13.04 5.74 -3.14
CA MET A 9 -13.36 4.54 -2.36
C MET A 9 -13.01 3.26 -3.11
N ASP A 10 -13.28 3.20 -4.41
CA ASP A 10 -12.93 2.06 -5.25
C ASP A 10 -11.41 1.89 -5.34
N PHE A 11 -10.67 2.98 -5.46
CA PHE A 11 -9.20 2.94 -5.49
C PHE A 11 -8.65 2.44 -4.15
N LEU A 12 -9.13 2.95 -3.03
CA LEU A 12 -8.67 2.54 -1.71
C LEU A 12 -9.00 1.06 -1.45
N ALA A 13 -10.17 0.60 -1.87
CA ALA A 13 -10.53 -0.81 -1.77
C ALA A 13 -9.57 -1.68 -2.60
N SER A 14 -9.25 -1.26 -3.81
CA SER A 14 -8.28 -1.96 -4.67
C SER A 14 -6.90 -2.01 -4.00
N TRP A 15 -6.46 -0.92 -3.38
CA TRP A 15 -5.19 -0.87 -2.67
C TRP A 15 -5.16 -1.85 -1.49
N THR A 16 -6.19 -1.81 -0.64
CA THR A 16 -6.25 -2.70 0.53
C THR A 16 -6.33 -4.16 0.14
N GLU A 17 -7.13 -4.50 -0.86
CA GLU A 17 -7.22 -5.86 -1.38
C GLU A 17 -5.89 -6.31 -1.98
N GLY A 18 -5.19 -5.41 -2.67
CA GLY A 18 -3.89 -5.70 -3.25
C GLY A 18 -2.83 -6.02 -2.20
N VAL A 19 -2.77 -5.26 -1.12
CA VAL A 19 -1.83 -5.53 -0.01
C VAL A 19 -2.12 -6.90 0.62
N ILE A 20 -3.39 -7.19 0.88
CA ILE A 20 -3.79 -8.50 1.44
C ILE A 20 -3.42 -9.63 0.49
N LYS A 21 -3.64 -9.44 -0.81
CA LYS A 21 -3.31 -10.45 -1.82
C LYS A 21 -1.82 -10.77 -1.84
N ILE A 22 -0.95 -9.76 -1.75
CA ILE A 22 0.51 -10.00 -1.71
C ILE A 22 0.86 -10.91 -0.53
N GLY A 23 0.30 -10.65 0.64
CA GLY A 23 0.51 -11.48 1.81
C GLY A 23 0.00 -12.91 1.62
N GLN A 24 -1.16 -13.08 0.99
CA GLN A 24 -1.72 -14.40 0.70
C GLN A 24 -0.85 -15.18 -0.29
N GLU A 25 -0.33 -14.53 -1.31
CA GLU A 25 0.59 -15.15 -2.26
C GLU A 25 1.87 -15.60 -1.56
N PHE A 26 2.39 -14.79 -0.65
CA PHE A 26 3.56 -15.14 0.16
C PHE A 26 3.29 -16.38 1.04
N LEU A 27 2.16 -16.40 1.75
CA LEU A 27 1.80 -17.52 2.62
C LEU A 27 1.58 -18.82 1.83
N SER A 28 1.13 -18.71 0.58
CA SER A 28 0.87 -19.86 -0.29
C SER A 28 2.10 -20.27 -1.11
N ASP A 29 3.25 -19.68 -0.84
CA ASP A 29 4.51 -19.94 -1.54
C ASP A 29 4.40 -19.72 -3.06
N ARG A 30 3.68 -18.66 -3.45
CA ARG A 30 3.52 -18.25 -4.84
C ARG A 30 4.41 -17.06 -5.16
N ASP A 31 4.30 -16.53 -6.38
CA ASP A 31 5.11 -15.42 -6.85
C ASP A 31 4.61 -14.07 -6.31
N TYR A 32 4.82 -13.86 -5.03
CA TYR A 32 4.40 -12.64 -4.35
C TYR A 32 5.17 -11.41 -4.82
N VAL A 33 6.40 -11.57 -5.31
CA VAL A 33 7.21 -10.45 -5.79
C VAL A 33 6.61 -9.85 -7.04
N ASN A 34 6.23 -10.67 -8.03
CA ASN A 34 5.55 -10.17 -9.22
C ASN A 34 4.17 -9.64 -8.90
N CYS A 35 3.46 -10.24 -7.95
CA CYS A 35 2.20 -9.71 -7.45
C CYS A 35 2.38 -8.28 -6.90
N ALA A 36 3.45 -8.05 -6.13
CA ALA A 36 3.76 -6.72 -5.58
C ALA A 36 4.16 -5.73 -6.68
N LYS A 37 4.90 -6.17 -7.70
CA LYS A 37 5.25 -5.31 -8.83
C LYS A 37 4.00 -4.85 -9.58
N ASP A 38 3.06 -5.75 -9.82
CA ASP A 38 1.79 -5.42 -10.47
C ASP A 38 0.97 -4.46 -9.61
N PHE A 39 0.94 -4.70 -8.31
CA PHE A 39 0.28 -3.83 -7.35
C PHE A 39 0.83 -2.39 -7.42
N LEU A 40 2.16 -2.25 -7.46
CA LEU A 40 2.79 -0.94 -7.56
C LEU A 40 2.47 -0.25 -8.89
N SER A 41 2.46 -1.00 -10.00
CA SER A 41 2.11 -0.45 -11.30
C SER A 41 0.65 0.02 -11.37
N GLN A 42 -0.25 -0.68 -10.68
CA GLN A 42 -1.67 -0.34 -10.68
C GLN A 42 -2.01 0.86 -9.80
N HIS A 43 -1.27 1.06 -8.71
CA HIS A 43 -1.66 2.03 -7.68
C HIS A 43 -0.73 3.25 -7.60
N TYR A 44 0.43 3.21 -8.23
CA TYR A 44 1.41 4.30 -8.22
C TYR A 44 1.92 4.57 -9.61
N ALA A 45 2.30 5.81 -9.88
CA ALA A 45 2.75 6.22 -11.20
C ALA A 45 4.25 5.99 -11.44
N PHE A 46 4.87 5.04 -10.75
CA PHE A 46 6.31 4.77 -10.85
C PHE A 46 6.78 4.42 -12.27
N ASP A 47 5.92 3.82 -13.09
CA ASP A 47 6.29 3.44 -14.45
C ASP A 47 6.34 4.65 -15.39
N GLU A 48 5.80 5.79 -14.98
CA GLU A 48 5.69 6.99 -15.81
C GLU A 48 6.53 8.15 -15.29
N THR A 49 6.70 8.25 -13.96
CA THR A 49 7.34 9.40 -13.33
C THR A 49 7.91 9.03 -11.98
N GLU A 50 8.64 9.96 -11.37
CA GLU A 50 9.00 9.86 -9.96
C GLU A 50 7.74 10.05 -9.12
N VAL A 51 7.62 9.29 -8.05
CA VAL A 51 6.50 9.35 -7.10
C VAL A 51 7.04 9.75 -5.74
N LEU A 52 6.42 10.72 -5.10
CA LEU A 52 6.77 11.09 -3.74
C LEU A 52 6.10 10.11 -2.78
N PHE A 53 6.89 9.22 -2.21
CA PHE A 53 6.39 8.16 -1.36
C PHE A 53 7.23 8.03 -0.10
N LYS A 54 6.59 8.25 1.04
CA LYS A 54 7.18 8.00 2.35
C LYS A 54 6.28 7.04 3.11
N PRO A 55 6.60 5.74 3.10
CA PRO A 55 5.85 4.76 3.89
C PRO A 55 5.93 5.04 5.39
N THR A 56 4.98 4.50 6.13
CA THR A 56 4.83 4.78 7.56
C THR A 56 6.03 4.34 8.39
N PHE A 57 6.62 3.20 8.08
CA PHE A 57 7.63 2.57 8.95
C PHE A 57 9.07 2.73 8.47
N THR A 58 9.34 3.62 7.53
CA THR A 58 10.71 3.90 7.11
C THR A 58 11.41 4.83 8.08
N ARG A 59 12.69 4.59 8.37
CA ARG A 59 13.49 5.38 9.31
C ARG A 59 14.82 5.85 8.74
N GLU A 60 15.52 4.99 7.99
CA GLU A 60 16.85 5.29 7.44
C GLU A 60 16.75 5.76 6.00
N VAL A 61 16.19 4.94 5.12
CA VAL A 61 15.87 5.34 3.76
C VAL A 61 14.41 5.77 3.75
N VAL A 62 14.18 7.03 4.11
CA VAL A 62 12.86 7.55 4.42
C VAL A 62 11.95 7.57 3.20
N PHE A 63 12.46 8.07 2.08
CA PHE A 63 11.68 8.20 0.86
C PHE A 63 11.91 7.04 -0.10
N ARG A 64 10.83 6.50 -0.62
CA ARG A 64 10.84 5.35 -1.51
C ARG A 64 10.28 5.76 -2.87
N ASN A 65 10.96 6.70 -3.52
CA ASN A 65 10.48 7.41 -4.69
C ASN A 65 10.72 6.69 -6.01
N THR A 66 11.29 5.49 -5.97
CA THR A 66 11.43 4.62 -7.13
C THR A 66 10.70 3.31 -6.89
N LYS A 67 10.33 2.62 -7.99
CA LYS A 67 9.62 1.35 -7.90
C LYS A 67 10.41 0.31 -7.10
N GLU A 68 11.73 0.23 -7.31
CA GLU A 68 12.58 -0.72 -6.59
C GLU A 68 12.61 -0.45 -5.09
N LYS A 69 12.73 0.82 -4.69
CA LYS A 69 12.74 1.19 -3.27
C LYS A 69 11.37 0.93 -2.62
N ALA A 70 10.29 1.20 -3.33
CA ALA A 70 8.94 0.91 -2.86
C ALA A 70 8.73 -0.60 -2.76
N LEU A 71 9.15 -1.36 -3.76
CA LEU A 71 9.05 -2.81 -3.75
C LEU A 71 9.79 -3.41 -2.54
N SER A 72 10.99 -2.92 -2.25
CA SER A 72 11.75 -3.36 -1.07
C SER A 72 10.94 -3.21 0.21
N TYR A 73 10.26 -2.09 0.37
CA TYR A 73 9.43 -1.84 1.55
C TYR A 73 8.31 -2.89 1.69
N PHE A 74 7.60 -3.19 0.60
CA PHE A 74 6.45 -4.08 0.64
C PHE A 74 6.83 -5.56 0.80
N VAL A 75 7.93 -6.00 0.17
CA VAL A 75 8.27 -7.43 0.11
C VAL A 75 9.65 -7.78 0.64
N LYS A 76 10.30 -6.85 1.33
CA LYS A 76 11.67 -7.02 1.86
C LYS A 76 12.68 -7.29 0.74
N GLY A 77 13.16 -6.23 0.12
CA GLY A 77 14.17 -6.31 -0.93
C GLY A 77 15.57 -5.97 -0.44
N GLN A 78 16.21 -5.02 -1.12
CA GLN A 78 17.63 -4.70 -0.92
C GLN A 78 17.91 -3.76 0.27
N ILE A 79 16.91 -3.07 0.80
CA ILE A 79 17.11 -2.12 1.89
C ILE A 79 16.98 -2.85 3.22
N ASP A 80 18.03 -2.77 4.04
CA ASP A 80 18.17 -3.60 5.25
C ASP A 80 17.10 -3.36 6.30
N GLU A 81 16.59 -2.13 6.44
CA GLU A 81 15.56 -1.85 7.43
C GLU A 81 14.20 -2.46 7.08
N ASP A 82 14.00 -2.89 5.84
CA ASP A 82 12.71 -3.39 5.38
C ASP A 82 12.42 -4.79 5.90
N LYS A 83 11.18 -4.99 6.36
CA LYS A 83 10.72 -6.27 6.90
C LYS A 83 9.63 -6.92 6.06
N GLY A 84 9.22 -6.26 4.97
CA GLY A 84 8.13 -6.73 4.12
C GLY A 84 6.77 -6.38 4.69
N PHE A 85 6.38 -5.12 4.55
CA PHE A 85 5.12 -4.62 5.09
C PHE A 85 3.91 -5.46 4.63
N ALA A 86 3.87 -5.83 3.34
CA ALA A 86 2.78 -6.64 2.80
C ALA A 86 2.91 -8.13 3.11
N LEU A 87 4.09 -8.57 3.57
CA LEU A 87 4.33 -9.97 3.91
C LEU A 87 3.87 -10.32 5.32
N LYS A 88 3.68 -9.32 6.18
CA LYS A 88 2.98 -9.55 7.44
C LYS A 88 1.55 -9.93 7.06
N PRO A 89 1.06 -11.11 7.46
CA PRO A 89 -0.24 -11.54 6.95
C PRO A 89 -1.37 -10.69 7.55
N TRP A 90 -1.88 -9.78 6.73
CA TRP A 90 -3.01 -8.95 7.11
C TRP A 90 -4.30 -9.69 6.79
N GLU A 91 -5.17 -9.81 7.76
CA GLU A 91 -6.50 -10.40 7.58
C GLU A 91 -7.46 -9.39 6.98
N LYS A 92 -7.36 -8.14 7.46
CA LYS A 92 -8.32 -7.11 7.13
C LYS A 92 -7.66 -5.73 7.20
N ILE A 93 -8.00 -4.87 6.25
CA ILE A 93 -7.57 -3.48 6.23
C ILE A 93 -8.81 -2.64 6.01
N ASP A 94 -9.16 -1.81 6.99
CA ASP A 94 -10.35 -0.96 6.94
C ASP A 94 -9.97 0.51 6.89
N LEU A 95 -10.75 1.29 6.13
CA LEU A 95 -10.65 2.73 6.13
C LEU A 95 -11.36 3.26 7.38
N GLU A 96 -10.64 3.98 8.23
CA GLU A 96 -11.22 4.59 9.43
C GLU A 96 -11.76 5.98 9.15
N LYS A 97 -10.91 6.84 8.59
CA LYS A 97 -11.25 8.23 8.28
C LYS A 97 -10.66 8.62 6.94
N CYS A 98 -11.36 9.49 6.21
CA CYS A 98 -10.88 9.95 4.92
C CYS A 98 -11.41 11.36 4.66
N HIS A 99 -10.50 12.24 4.27
CA HIS A 99 -10.83 13.56 3.76
C HIS A 99 -10.36 13.67 2.32
N ILE A 100 -11.21 14.23 1.46
CA ILE A 100 -10.96 14.34 0.03
C ILE A 100 -10.99 15.82 -0.34
N LEU A 101 -9.93 16.27 -1.03
CA LEU A 101 -9.85 17.60 -1.61
C LEU A 101 -9.77 17.45 -3.13
N GLN A 102 -10.74 17.99 -3.84
CA GLN A 102 -10.74 17.95 -5.30
C GLN A 102 -10.40 19.34 -5.85
N GLU A 103 -9.33 19.40 -6.62
CA GLU A 103 -8.95 20.54 -7.42
C GLU A 103 -9.11 20.20 -8.90
N LYS A 104 -8.83 21.17 -9.78
CA LYS A 104 -9.07 21.03 -11.22
C LYS A 104 -8.39 19.81 -11.83
N ASP A 105 -7.12 19.60 -11.47
CA ASP A 105 -6.27 18.58 -12.10
C ASP A 105 -5.82 17.48 -11.15
N PHE A 106 -6.24 17.54 -9.89
CA PHE A 106 -5.84 16.52 -8.94
C PHE A 106 -6.87 16.33 -7.82
N ILE A 107 -6.78 15.18 -7.18
CA ILE A 107 -7.56 14.85 -5.99
C ILE A 107 -6.59 14.51 -4.88
N GLY A 108 -6.66 15.29 -3.78
CA GLY A 108 -5.88 14.98 -2.58
C GLY A 108 -6.72 14.14 -1.63
N VAL A 109 -6.10 13.11 -1.08
CA VAL A 109 -6.77 12.23 -0.12
C VAL A 109 -5.87 12.07 1.10
N MET A 110 -6.44 12.25 2.28
CA MET A 110 -5.75 12.01 3.54
C MET A 110 -6.67 11.25 4.47
N GLY A 111 -6.15 10.23 5.11
CA GLY A 111 -6.96 9.44 6.01
C GLY A 111 -6.14 8.45 6.81
N SER A 112 -6.83 7.58 7.52
CA SER A 112 -6.20 6.55 8.33
C SER A 112 -6.80 5.19 8.03
N LEU A 113 -5.96 4.18 8.11
CA LEU A 113 -6.32 2.78 7.87
C LEU A 113 -6.08 1.98 9.15
N LEU A 114 -6.93 0.99 9.35
CA LEU A 114 -6.81 0.04 10.45
C LEU A 114 -6.41 -1.32 9.89
N PHE A 115 -5.27 -1.84 10.31
CA PHE A 115 -4.72 -3.10 9.83
C PHE A 115 -4.87 -4.17 10.91
N LYS A 116 -5.56 -5.25 10.59
CA LYS A 116 -5.69 -6.40 11.49
C LYS A 116 -4.84 -7.56 10.97
N PRO A 117 -3.77 -7.95 11.70
CA PRO A 117 -2.99 -9.14 11.32
C PRO A 117 -3.80 -10.42 11.52
N ILE A 118 -3.42 -11.46 10.76
CA ILE A 118 -3.94 -12.80 11.00
C ILE A 118 -3.41 -13.29 12.36
N ASP A 119 -4.25 -13.95 13.13
CA ASP A 119 -3.90 -14.59 14.43
C ASP A 119 -3.52 -13.62 15.55
N VAL A 120 -3.76 -12.34 15.37
CA VAL A 120 -3.52 -11.32 16.41
C VAL A 120 -4.75 -10.43 16.51
N ASP A 121 -5.23 -10.21 17.72
CA ASP A 121 -6.40 -9.36 17.94
C ASP A 121 -6.07 -7.87 17.95
N GLU A 122 -4.80 -7.51 18.10
CA GLU A 122 -4.37 -6.12 18.16
C GLU A 122 -4.38 -5.50 16.77
N ILE A 123 -4.97 -4.30 16.67
CA ILE A 123 -5.07 -3.56 15.43
C ILE A 123 -3.95 -2.53 15.32
N THR A 124 -3.28 -2.49 14.17
CA THR A 124 -2.26 -1.48 13.84
C THR A 124 -2.92 -0.35 13.05
N LYS A 125 -2.63 0.87 13.46
CA LYS A 125 -3.18 2.06 12.80
C LYS A 125 -2.09 2.84 12.08
#